data_c0cae910ef6815217ade03ee2ff763e0
#
_entry.id   c0cae910ef6815217ade03ee2ff763e0
#
_cell.length_a   1.000
_cell.length_b   1.000
_cell.length_c   1.000
_cell.angle_alpha   90.00
_cell.angle_beta   90.00
_cell.angle_gamma   90.00
#
_symmetry.space_group_name_H-M   'P 1'
#
loop_
_entity.id
_entity.type
_entity.pdbx_description
1 polymer ?
#
loop_
_entity_poly.entity_id
_entity_poly.type
_entity_poly.pdbx_seq_one_letter_code
_entity_poly.pdbx_strand_id
1 'polypeptide(L)'
;MRRQRGFTLVEIVVAFVLLSLVLATSYQLFSTGMARAVDLDDYSRALEIAQTQIAQASIGDQFEAGETSGESEDERFRWVMTIGRGDDSPDPSQRVYSSFSPIRIGVRVAWKSGAGVDKQLELATLVVGTM
;
A
#
# COMPACT_ATOMS: atom_id res chain seq x y z
N MET A 1 -24.78 60.54 20.47
CA MET A 1 -23.34 60.32 20.31
C MET A 1 -23.02 58.83 20.30
N ARG A 2 -22.63 58.27 19.17
CA ARG A 2 -22.14 56.86 19.07
C ARG A 2 -20.73 56.82 19.64
N ARG A 3 -20.50 56.11 20.77
CA ARG A 3 -19.16 55.80 21.27
C ARG A 3 -18.49 54.88 20.27
N GLN A 4 -17.53 55.37 19.53
CA GLN A 4 -16.59 54.54 18.75
C GLN A 4 -15.69 53.80 19.76
N ARG A 5 -15.90 52.49 19.89
CA ARG A 5 -14.98 51.60 20.59
C ARG A 5 -13.86 51.20 19.62
N GLY A 6 -12.70 51.74 19.83
CA GLY A 6 -11.50 51.30 19.09
C GLY A 6 -11.00 49.97 19.68
N PHE A 7 -10.35 49.15 18.84
CA PHE A 7 -9.68 47.93 19.26
C PHE A 7 -8.52 48.25 20.21
N THR A 8 -8.35 47.44 21.23
CA THR A 8 -7.20 47.54 22.14
C THR A 8 -5.97 46.84 21.51
N LEU A 9 -4.78 47.33 21.85
CA LEU A 9 -3.54 46.70 21.38
C LEU A 9 -3.44 45.23 21.80
N VAL A 10 -3.93 44.90 23.01
CA VAL A 10 -3.97 43.53 23.53
C VAL A 10 -4.87 42.63 22.68
N GLU A 11 -6.02 43.14 22.24
CA GLU A 11 -6.97 42.39 21.42
C GLU A 11 -6.37 42.02 20.05
N ILE A 12 -5.62 42.97 19.45
CA ILE A 12 -4.90 42.71 18.18
C ILE A 12 -3.81 41.65 18.37
N VAL A 13 -3.05 41.72 19.46
CA VAL A 13 -2.00 40.74 19.76
C VAL A 13 -2.60 39.35 19.97
N VAL A 14 -3.66 39.24 20.77
CA VAL A 14 -4.35 37.97 21.00
C VAL A 14 -4.91 37.40 19.71
N ALA A 15 -5.56 38.22 18.88
CA ALA A 15 -6.08 37.79 17.59
C ALA A 15 -4.96 37.27 16.67
N PHE A 16 -3.81 37.95 16.65
CA PHE A 16 -2.66 37.51 15.86
C PHE A 16 -2.07 36.18 16.35
N VAL A 17 -1.97 35.98 17.66
CA VAL A 17 -1.53 34.72 18.26
C VAL A 17 -2.47 33.57 17.88
N LEU A 18 -3.78 33.79 18.01
CA LEU A 18 -4.77 32.78 17.65
C LEU A 18 -4.75 32.46 16.16
N LEU A 19 -4.61 33.46 15.32
CA LEU A 19 -4.49 33.26 13.87
C LEU A 19 -3.23 32.45 13.52
N SER A 20 -2.10 32.77 14.15
CA SER A 20 -0.84 32.05 13.95
C SER A 20 -0.96 30.58 14.34
N LEU A 21 -1.64 30.28 15.45
CA LEU A 21 -1.90 28.92 15.91
C LEU A 21 -2.76 28.14 14.91
N VAL A 22 -3.83 28.74 14.41
CA VAL A 22 -4.70 28.13 13.38
C VAL A 22 -3.93 27.84 12.10
N LEU A 23 -3.12 28.78 11.65
CA LEU A 23 -2.30 28.58 10.45
C LEU A 23 -1.27 27.48 10.64
N ALA A 24 -0.58 27.43 11.79
CA ALA A 24 0.40 26.40 12.11
C ALA A 24 -0.23 24.98 12.12
N THR A 25 -1.38 24.83 12.78
CA THR A 25 -2.10 23.55 12.81
C THR A 25 -2.61 23.14 11.43
N SER A 26 -3.14 24.08 10.65
CA SER A 26 -3.58 23.82 9.28
C SER A 26 -2.44 23.37 8.38
N TYR A 27 -1.28 23.98 8.49
CA TYR A 27 -0.09 23.59 7.74
C TYR A 27 0.36 22.17 8.09
N GLN A 28 0.36 21.83 9.38
CA GLN A 28 0.74 20.50 9.86
C GLN A 28 -0.21 19.41 9.34
N LEU A 29 -1.53 19.66 9.38
CA LEU A 29 -2.52 18.74 8.83
C LEU A 29 -2.36 18.52 7.33
N PHE A 30 -2.12 19.59 6.58
CA PHE A 30 -1.89 19.52 5.14
C PHE A 30 -0.64 18.71 4.81
N SER A 31 0.48 18.98 5.48
CA SER A 31 1.74 18.25 5.29
C SER A 31 1.59 16.76 5.57
N THR A 32 0.91 16.40 6.67
CA THR A 32 0.64 14.99 7.00
C THR A 32 -0.28 14.33 5.99
N GLY A 33 -1.27 15.06 5.48
CA GLY A 33 -2.20 14.57 4.44
C GLY A 33 -1.49 14.24 3.14
N MET A 34 -0.58 15.10 2.69
CA MET A 34 0.22 14.86 1.49
C MET A 34 1.12 13.61 1.61
N ALA A 35 1.79 13.43 2.74
CA ALA A 35 2.64 12.26 2.97
C ALA A 35 1.82 10.96 2.90
N ARG A 36 0.63 10.94 3.48
CA ARG A 36 -0.27 9.77 3.41
C ARG A 36 -0.80 9.52 2.00
N ALA A 37 -1.06 10.56 1.22
CA ALA A 37 -1.52 10.42 -0.15
C ALA A 37 -0.47 9.72 -1.04
N VAL A 38 0.81 10.06 -0.88
CA VAL A 38 1.91 9.39 -1.59
C VAL A 38 2.02 7.92 -1.19
N ASP A 39 1.90 7.61 0.09
CA ASP A 39 1.94 6.23 0.58
C ASP A 39 0.78 5.37 0.03
N LEU A 40 -0.41 5.95 -0.12
CA LEU A 40 -1.57 5.27 -0.72
C LEU A 40 -1.40 5.03 -2.21
N ASP A 41 -0.78 5.96 -2.94
CA ASP A 41 -0.47 5.80 -4.36
C ASP A 41 0.52 4.64 -4.57
N ASP A 42 1.60 4.61 -3.81
CA ASP A 42 2.58 3.52 -3.85
C ASP A 42 1.95 2.17 -3.52
N TYR A 43 1.07 2.10 -2.52
CA TYR A 43 0.34 0.89 -2.18
C TYR A 43 -0.60 0.42 -3.31
N SER A 44 -1.31 1.35 -3.93
CA SER A 44 -2.20 1.06 -5.06
C SER A 44 -1.43 0.50 -6.26
N ARG A 45 -0.27 1.06 -6.56
CA ARG A 45 0.62 0.57 -7.62
C ARG A 45 1.17 -0.83 -7.31
N ALA A 46 1.59 -1.07 -6.07
CA ALA A 46 2.04 -2.39 -5.65
C ALA A 46 0.94 -3.44 -5.79
N LEU A 47 -0.31 -3.09 -5.44
CA LEU A 47 -1.47 -3.96 -5.61
C LEU A 47 -1.76 -4.25 -7.09
N GLU A 48 -1.70 -3.25 -7.96
CA GLU A 48 -1.87 -3.40 -9.41
C GLU A 48 -0.83 -4.35 -10.00
N ILE A 49 0.44 -4.21 -9.61
CA ILE A 49 1.52 -5.13 -10.02
C ILE A 49 1.20 -6.55 -9.57
N ALA A 50 0.84 -6.76 -8.30
CA ALA A 50 0.52 -8.08 -7.77
C ALA A 50 -0.66 -8.72 -8.50
N GLN A 51 -1.74 -7.98 -8.75
CA GLN A 51 -2.90 -8.44 -9.48
C GLN A 51 -2.57 -8.80 -10.92
N THR A 52 -1.77 -7.99 -11.60
CA THR A 52 -1.34 -8.24 -12.98
C THR A 52 -0.52 -9.52 -13.07
N GLN A 53 0.42 -9.74 -12.16
CA GLN A 53 1.22 -10.96 -12.14
C GLN A 53 0.37 -12.21 -11.88
N ILE A 54 -0.55 -12.15 -10.92
CA ILE A 54 -1.50 -13.25 -10.66
C ILE A 54 -2.39 -13.51 -11.88
N ALA A 55 -2.92 -12.47 -12.51
CA ALA A 55 -3.77 -12.61 -13.69
C ALA A 55 -3.01 -13.27 -14.84
N GLN A 56 -1.79 -12.84 -15.11
CA GLN A 56 -0.93 -13.44 -16.15
C GLN A 56 -0.62 -14.91 -15.86
N ALA A 57 -0.27 -15.21 -14.60
CA ALA A 57 0.02 -16.58 -14.19
C ALA A 57 -1.21 -17.49 -14.21
N SER A 58 -2.40 -16.93 -14.06
CA SER A 58 -3.67 -17.67 -14.07
C SER A 58 -4.19 -17.98 -15.47
N ILE A 59 -3.52 -17.51 -16.52
CA ILE A 59 -3.89 -17.80 -17.92
C ILE A 59 -3.32 -19.16 -18.29
N GLY A 60 -4.16 -20.16 -18.35
CA GLY A 60 -3.82 -21.54 -18.75
C GLY A 60 -4.24 -22.58 -17.72
N ASP A 61 -4.19 -23.83 -18.13
CA ASP A 61 -4.57 -24.99 -17.30
C ASP A 61 -3.35 -25.74 -16.75
N GLN A 62 -2.15 -25.35 -17.17
CA GLN A 62 -0.88 -25.96 -16.75
C GLN A 62 -0.03 -24.94 -16.00
N PHE A 63 0.39 -25.33 -14.81
CA PHE A 63 1.19 -24.49 -13.93
C PHE A 63 2.52 -25.17 -13.65
N GLU A 64 3.61 -24.46 -13.82
CA GLU A 64 4.93 -24.91 -13.42
C GLU A 64 5.21 -24.39 -12.00
N ALA A 65 5.49 -25.31 -11.08
CA ALA A 65 5.90 -24.94 -9.74
C ALA A 65 7.27 -24.25 -9.79
N GLY A 66 7.38 -23.14 -9.09
CA GLY A 66 8.62 -22.40 -9.05
C GLY A 66 8.48 -20.98 -8.54
N GLU A 67 9.58 -20.28 -8.58
CA GLU A 67 9.64 -18.86 -8.19
C GLU A 67 10.14 -18.03 -9.38
N THR A 68 9.45 -16.94 -9.64
CA THR A 68 9.80 -15.98 -10.67
C THR A 68 9.82 -14.59 -10.03
N SER A 69 10.79 -13.76 -10.40
CA SER A 69 10.92 -12.41 -9.87
C SER A 69 11.16 -11.40 -10.97
N GLY A 70 10.84 -10.16 -10.69
CA GLY A 70 11.06 -9.04 -11.60
C GLY A 70 10.99 -7.70 -10.89
N GLU A 71 11.17 -6.66 -11.66
CA GLU A 71 11.09 -5.26 -11.21
C GLU A 71 10.14 -4.49 -12.11
N SER A 72 9.56 -3.41 -11.57
CA SER A 72 8.76 -2.46 -12.36
C SER A 72 9.66 -1.64 -13.31
N GLU A 73 9.07 -1.03 -14.33
CA GLU A 73 9.81 -0.20 -15.30
C GLU A 73 10.60 0.94 -14.65
N ASP A 74 10.14 1.46 -13.53
CA ASP A 74 10.79 2.52 -12.76
C ASP A 74 11.74 2.00 -11.67
N GLU A 75 11.99 0.66 -11.62
CA GLU A 75 12.86 -0.02 -10.65
C GLU A 75 12.52 0.25 -9.16
N ARG A 76 11.36 0.86 -8.90
CA ARG A 76 10.91 1.19 -7.53
C ARG A 76 10.27 0.03 -6.81
N PHE A 77 9.63 -0.88 -7.58
CA PHE A 77 8.91 -2.04 -7.05
C PHE A 77 9.57 -3.32 -7.52
N ARG A 78 9.90 -4.17 -6.58
CA ARG A 78 10.40 -5.52 -6.85
C ARG A 78 9.33 -6.52 -6.46
N TRP A 79 9.04 -7.46 -7.35
CA TRP A 79 8.07 -8.51 -7.09
C TRP A 79 8.69 -9.90 -7.19
N VAL A 80 8.15 -10.81 -6.39
CA VAL A 80 8.48 -12.24 -6.39
C VAL A 80 7.17 -13.00 -6.43
N MET A 81 7.02 -13.86 -7.44
CA MET A 81 5.86 -14.73 -7.61
C MET A 81 6.26 -16.17 -7.32
N THR A 82 5.50 -16.86 -6.50
CA THR A 82 5.69 -18.26 -6.15
C THR A 82 4.46 -19.06 -6.56
N ILE A 83 4.66 -20.11 -7.33
CA ILE A 83 3.62 -21.06 -7.74
C ILE A 83 3.95 -22.41 -7.09
N GLY A 84 3.00 -22.94 -6.33
CA GLY A 84 3.16 -24.21 -5.62
C GLY A 84 1.82 -24.84 -5.31
N ARG A 85 1.85 -26.01 -4.63
CA ARG A 85 0.61 -26.63 -4.14
C ARG A 85 0.02 -25.82 -3.00
N GLY A 86 -1.29 -25.79 -2.92
CA GLY A 86 -1.99 -25.05 -1.87
C GLY A 86 -1.78 -25.60 -0.46
N ASP A 87 -1.33 -26.85 -0.35
CA ASP A 87 -0.97 -27.50 0.90
C ASP A 87 0.47 -27.20 1.36
N ASP A 88 1.32 -26.65 0.49
CA ASP A 88 2.70 -26.27 0.78
C ASP A 88 2.84 -24.91 1.48
N SER A 89 1.73 -24.32 1.96
CA SER A 89 1.78 -23.05 2.67
C SER A 89 2.64 -23.16 3.93
N PRO A 90 3.58 -22.24 4.16
CA PRO A 90 4.36 -22.19 5.40
C PRO A 90 3.48 -21.88 6.62
N ASP A 91 2.31 -21.26 6.44
CA ASP A 91 1.34 -21.00 7.49
C ASP A 91 0.34 -22.15 7.58
N PRO A 92 0.32 -22.93 8.70
CA PRO A 92 -0.60 -24.05 8.87
C PRO A 92 -2.08 -23.66 8.79
N SER A 93 -2.43 -22.41 9.09
CA SER A 93 -3.82 -21.91 9.02
C SER A 93 -4.31 -21.72 7.58
N GLN A 94 -3.39 -21.63 6.64
CA GLN A 94 -3.67 -21.45 5.21
C GLN A 94 -3.59 -22.76 4.41
N ARG A 95 -3.31 -23.89 5.06
CA ARG A 95 -3.28 -25.19 4.39
C ARG A 95 -4.69 -25.67 4.09
N VAL A 96 -4.93 -25.99 2.82
CA VAL A 96 -6.22 -26.50 2.36
C VAL A 96 -6.16 -28.04 2.34
N TYR A 97 -6.79 -28.66 3.31
CA TYR A 97 -6.96 -30.12 3.35
C TYR A 97 -8.20 -30.50 2.53
N SER A 98 -8.04 -30.68 1.25
CA SER A 98 -9.11 -31.13 0.37
C SER A 98 -8.66 -32.30 -0.50
N SER A 99 -9.62 -33.04 -1.04
CA SER A 99 -9.36 -34.11 -2.03
C SER A 99 -8.84 -33.56 -3.36
N PHE A 100 -8.93 -32.25 -3.55
CA PHE A 100 -8.31 -31.52 -4.65
C PHE A 100 -7.07 -30.82 -4.09
N SER A 101 -5.96 -30.91 -4.82
CA SER A 101 -4.74 -30.13 -4.53
C SER A 101 -4.82 -28.83 -5.35
N PRO A 102 -5.38 -27.75 -4.80
CA PRO A 102 -5.39 -26.47 -5.50
C PRO A 102 -3.97 -25.97 -5.65
N ILE A 103 -3.74 -25.22 -6.72
CA ILE A 103 -2.47 -24.55 -6.96
C ILE A 103 -2.55 -23.18 -6.31
N ARG A 104 -1.54 -22.85 -5.50
CA ARG A 104 -1.39 -21.54 -4.88
C ARG A 104 -0.45 -20.69 -5.72
N ILE A 105 -0.93 -19.51 -6.11
CA ILE A 105 -0.13 -18.47 -6.73
C ILE A 105 -0.02 -17.33 -5.71
N GLY A 106 1.18 -17.06 -5.24
CA GLY A 106 1.47 -15.96 -4.31
C GLY A 106 2.39 -14.94 -4.98
N VAL A 107 2.09 -13.66 -4.83
CA VAL A 107 2.95 -12.56 -5.29
C VAL A 107 3.25 -11.64 -4.12
N ARG A 108 4.53 -11.40 -3.90
CA ARG A 108 5.03 -10.43 -2.94
C ARG A 108 5.65 -9.26 -3.68
N VAL A 109 5.19 -8.06 -3.39
CA VAL A 109 5.74 -6.82 -3.94
C VAL A 109 6.38 -6.02 -2.81
N ALA A 110 7.63 -5.62 -3.00
CA ALA A 110 8.40 -4.82 -2.05
C ALA A 110 8.82 -3.49 -2.68
N TRP A 111 8.75 -2.41 -1.90
CA TRP A 111 9.16 -1.08 -2.33
C TRP A 111 9.66 -0.25 -1.15
N LYS A 112 10.31 0.87 -1.44
CA LYS A 112 10.64 1.88 -0.44
C LYS A 112 9.65 3.03 -0.49
N SER A 113 9.07 3.37 0.66
CA SER A 113 8.23 4.57 0.76
C SER A 113 9.06 5.84 0.55
N GLY A 114 8.39 6.97 0.30
CA GLY A 114 9.05 8.28 0.20
C GLY A 114 9.87 8.67 1.42
N ALA A 115 9.58 8.08 2.60
CA ALA A 115 10.34 8.23 3.83
C ALA A 115 11.52 7.25 3.96
N GLY A 116 11.80 6.42 2.93
CA GLY A 116 12.87 5.43 2.93
C GLY A 116 12.59 4.16 3.74
N VAL A 117 11.35 3.96 4.18
CA VAL A 117 10.93 2.77 4.92
C VAL A 117 10.60 1.65 3.93
N ASP A 118 11.12 0.45 4.18
CA ASP A 118 10.80 -0.72 3.39
C ASP A 118 9.36 -1.17 3.66
N LYS A 119 8.57 -1.28 2.61
CA LYS A 119 7.18 -1.76 2.63
C LYS A 119 7.04 -2.97 1.73
N GLN A 120 6.10 -3.84 2.07
CA GLN A 120 5.77 -5.00 1.26
C GLN A 120 4.27 -5.28 1.29
N LEU A 121 3.77 -5.84 0.19
CA LEU A 121 2.42 -6.35 0.00
C LEU A 121 2.52 -7.81 -0.44
N GLU A 122 1.71 -8.67 0.14
CA GLU A 122 1.57 -10.05 -0.33
C GLU A 122 0.12 -10.30 -0.74
N LEU A 123 -0.06 -10.81 -1.95
CA LEU A 123 -1.34 -11.22 -2.50
C LEU A 123 -1.23 -12.68 -2.94
N ALA A 124 -2.21 -13.51 -2.58
CA ALA A 124 -2.24 -14.91 -2.98
C ALA A 124 -3.64 -15.31 -3.44
N THR A 125 -3.69 -16.25 -4.38
CA THR A 125 -4.92 -16.88 -4.86
C THR A 125 -4.73 -18.39 -4.95
N LEU A 126 -5.86 -19.10 -4.96
CA LEU A 126 -5.93 -20.53 -5.19
C LEU A 126 -6.65 -20.76 -6.52
N VAL A 127 -6.04 -21.53 -7.39
CA VAL A 127 -6.61 -21.92 -8.69
C VAL A 127 -6.66 -23.43 -8.79
N VAL A 128 -7.61 -23.92 -9.57
CA VAL A 128 -7.71 -25.34 -9.91
C VAL A 128 -7.07 -25.55 -11.27
N GLY A 129 -6.07 -26.42 -11.33
CA GLY A 129 -5.36 -26.72 -12.56
C GLY A 129 -4.48 -27.96 -12.39
N THR A 130 -3.70 -28.27 -13.42
CA THR A 130 -2.75 -29.38 -13.42
C THR A 130 -1.33 -28.85 -13.33
N MET A 131 -0.51 -29.49 -12.52
CA MET A 131 0.96 -29.25 -12.45
C MET A 131 1.67 -30.25 -13.36
#